data_8701e7df74672f983a732450ec8e33c5
#
_entry.id   8701e7df74672f983a732450ec8e33c5
#
_cell.length_a   1.000
_cell.length_b   1.000
_cell.length_c   1.000
_cell.angle_alpha   90.00
_cell.angle_beta   90.00
_cell.angle_gamma   90.00
#
_symmetry.space_group_name_H-M   'P 1'
#
loop_
_entity.id
_entity.type
_entity.pdbx_description
1 polymer ?
#
loop_
_entity_poly.entity_id
_entity_poly.type
_entity_poly.pdbx_seq_one_letter_code
_entity_poly.pdbx_strand_id
1 'polypeptide(L)'
;MGKVWSKERAWEWYNNHNWLRGCNFMSSDCANRIDQWQEEGFEERLKTADEELTLAAETGFNSIRIILEFFVWDQQHDGFMERFDRYLETAWKHGISCMVVLGNDCMQPKEYTKPMTLGPQHYDWGYHGGRKKSQHSQFAGMGYHLLDEPE
;
A
#
# COMPACT_ATOMS: atom_id res chain seq x y z
N MET A 1 -15.69 16.24 7.29
CA MET A 1 -16.22 15.17 6.43
C MET A 1 -16.36 15.68 5.01
N GLY A 2 -15.75 15.03 4.03
CA GLY A 2 -15.92 15.35 2.62
C GLY A 2 -17.37 15.09 2.20
N LYS A 3 -17.90 15.93 1.32
CA LYS A 3 -19.25 15.71 0.76
C LYS A 3 -19.21 14.54 -0.21
N VAL A 4 -20.17 13.64 -0.11
CA VAL A 4 -20.41 12.58 -1.11
C VAL A 4 -20.59 13.22 -2.48
N TRP A 5 -19.97 12.67 -3.50
CA TRP A 5 -20.14 13.15 -4.87
C TRP A 5 -21.58 12.96 -5.33
N SER A 6 -22.08 13.93 -6.11
CA SER A 6 -23.35 13.73 -6.81
C SER A 6 -23.19 12.64 -7.88
N LYS A 7 -24.28 12.07 -8.31
CA LYS A 7 -24.31 11.07 -9.39
C LYS A 7 -23.70 11.62 -10.68
N GLU A 8 -24.01 12.86 -11.01
CA GLU A 8 -23.53 13.56 -12.22
C GLU A 8 -22.02 13.70 -12.18
N ARG A 9 -21.45 14.17 -11.04
CA ARG A 9 -20.00 14.29 -10.85
C ARG A 9 -19.30 12.94 -10.94
N ALA A 10 -19.88 11.89 -10.38
CA ALA A 10 -19.29 10.54 -10.45
C ALA A 10 -19.26 10.02 -11.89
N TRP A 11 -20.33 10.24 -12.68
CA TRP A 11 -20.39 9.86 -14.08
C TRP A 11 -19.47 10.72 -14.96
N GLU A 12 -19.35 12.01 -14.70
CA GLU A 12 -18.42 12.89 -15.38
C GLU A 12 -16.97 12.41 -15.18
N TRP A 13 -16.61 12.10 -13.95
CA TRP A 13 -15.29 11.53 -13.65
C TRP A 13 -15.06 10.22 -14.41
N TYR A 14 -16.02 9.29 -14.33
CA TYR A 14 -15.91 7.98 -14.99
C TYR A 14 -15.77 8.11 -16.52
N ASN A 15 -16.55 8.96 -17.15
CA ASN A 15 -16.53 9.13 -18.60
C ASN A 15 -15.27 9.86 -19.11
N ASN A 16 -14.62 10.65 -18.26
CA ASN A 16 -13.40 11.40 -18.60
C ASN A 16 -12.11 10.60 -18.30
N HIS A 17 -12.23 9.39 -17.75
CA HIS A 17 -11.08 8.54 -17.47
C HIS A 17 -11.05 7.33 -18.41
N ASN A 18 -9.85 6.99 -18.86
CA ASN A 18 -9.64 5.76 -19.63
C ASN A 18 -9.96 4.54 -18.78
N TRP A 19 -10.34 3.45 -19.42
CA TRP A 19 -10.51 2.16 -18.76
C TRP A 19 -9.28 1.83 -17.92
N LEU A 20 -9.48 1.61 -16.62
CA LEU A 20 -8.40 1.30 -15.69
C LEU A 20 -7.89 -0.12 -15.93
N ARG A 21 -6.59 -0.25 -16.18
CA ARG A 21 -5.86 -1.49 -16.35
C ARG A 21 -4.70 -1.48 -15.39
N GLY A 22 -4.64 -2.44 -14.49
CA GLY A 22 -3.60 -2.42 -13.46
C GLY A 22 -3.54 -3.69 -12.62
N CYS A 23 -2.71 -3.65 -11.61
CA CYS A 23 -2.45 -4.76 -10.69
C CYS A 23 -2.29 -4.29 -9.24
N ASN A 24 -2.23 -5.24 -8.32
CA ASN A 24 -1.66 -4.96 -7.01
C ASN A 24 -0.16 -4.74 -7.18
N PHE A 25 0.36 -3.71 -6.53
CA PHE A 25 1.76 -3.33 -6.69
C PHE A 25 2.46 -3.17 -5.33
N MET A 26 3.61 -3.77 -5.25
CA MET A 26 4.65 -3.59 -4.25
C MET A 26 5.96 -3.91 -4.97
N SER A 27 6.97 -3.05 -4.87
CA SER A 27 8.23 -3.26 -5.58
C SER A 27 8.89 -4.60 -5.18
N SER A 28 9.54 -5.24 -6.14
CA SER A 28 10.04 -6.62 -6.00
C SER A 28 11.12 -6.78 -4.95
N ASP A 29 11.79 -5.70 -4.57
CA ASP A 29 12.80 -5.64 -3.52
C ASP A 29 12.23 -5.46 -2.11
N CYS A 30 10.91 -5.30 -1.96
CA CYS A 30 10.26 -5.23 -0.66
C CYS A 30 9.92 -6.63 -0.14
N ALA A 31 10.39 -6.97 1.06
CA ALA A 31 10.00 -8.20 1.75
C ALA A 31 8.52 -8.17 2.22
N ASN A 32 8.02 -6.99 2.54
CA ASN A 32 6.65 -6.75 2.97
C ASN A 32 6.30 -5.25 2.87
N ARG A 33 5.11 -4.88 3.36
CA ARG A 33 4.65 -3.48 3.33
C ARG A 33 5.39 -2.56 4.30
N ILE A 34 5.99 -3.09 5.37
CA ILE A 34 6.85 -2.27 6.23
C ILE A 34 8.04 -1.78 5.42
N ASP A 35 8.69 -2.68 4.66
CA ASP A 35 9.78 -2.32 3.76
C ASP A 35 9.38 -1.25 2.75
N GLN A 36 8.20 -1.36 2.17
CA GLN A 36 7.72 -0.42 1.17
C GLN A 36 7.61 1.02 1.72
N TRP A 37 7.27 1.17 3.01
CA TRP A 37 6.88 2.47 3.55
C TRP A 37 7.79 3.03 4.63
N GLN A 38 8.66 2.21 5.26
CA GLN A 38 9.59 2.70 6.28
C GLN A 38 10.70 3.59 5.68
N GLU A 39 11.34 4.40 6.52
CA GLU A 39 12.41 5.30 6.12
C GLU A 39 13.66 4.52 5.65
N GLU A 40 14.01 3.46 6.38
CA GLU A 40 15.18 2.64 6.04
C GLU A 40 15.02 1.98 4.67
N GLY A 41 15.93 2.30 3.76
CA GLY A 41 15.96 1.77 2.39
C GLY A 41 14.89 2.33 1.45
N PHE A 42 14.17 3.38 1.82
CA PHE A 42 13.10 3.93 0.99
C PHE A 42 13.60 4.43 -0.37
N GLU A 43 14.76 5.08 -0.42
CA GLU A 43 15.29 5.66 -1.67
C GLU A 43 15.58 4.56 -2.71
N GLU A 44 16.19 3.48 -2.29
CA GLU A 44 16.48 2.32 -3.15
C GLU A 44 15.19 1.68 -3.66
N ARG A 45 14.22 1.48 -2.77
CA ARG A 45 12.92 0.89 -3.11
C ARG A 45 12.07 1.80 -4.00
N LEU A 46 12.15 3.11 -3.79
CA LEU A 46 11.47 4.07 -4.68
C LEU A 46 12.07 4.02 -6.08
N LYS A 47 13.40 3.86 -6.18
CA LYS A 47 14.08 3.68 -7.48
C LYS A 47 13.63 2.39 -8.16
N THR A 48 13.58 1.27 -7.43
CA THR A 48 13.07 0.00 -7.97
C THR A 48 11.62 0.14 -8.42
N ALA A 49 10.79 0.81 -7.62
CA ALA A 49 9.41 1.09 -7.98
C ALA A 49 9.30 1.94 -9.27
N ASP A 50 10.15 2.96 -9.44
CA ASP A 50 10.20 3.80 -10.64
C ASP A 50 10.54 2.98 -11.90
N GLU A 51 11.52 2.08 -11.82
CA GLU A 51 11.89 1.17 -12.90
C GLU A 51 10.76 0.20 -13.26
N GLU A 52 10.12 -0.40 -12.25
CA GLU A 52 9.01 -1.35 -12.44
C GLU A 52 7.73 -0.66 -12.95
N LEU A 53 7.45 0.57 -12.51
CA LEU A 53 6.34 1.38 -13.02
C LEU A 53 6.56 1.80 -14.46
N THR A 54 7.81 2.02 -14.89
CA THR A 54 8.17 2.21 -16.30
C THR A 54 7.72 0.99 -17.13
N LEU A 55 8.11 -0.21 -16.72
CA LEU A 55 7.70 -1.46 -17.39
C LEU A 55 6.19 -1.65 -17.39
N ALA A 56 5.53 -1.34 -16.27
CA ALA A 56 4.07 -1.41 -16.17
C ALA A 56 3.39 -0.48 -17.19
N ALA A 57 3.86 0.76 -17.31
CA ALA A 57 3.35 1.73 -18.28
C ALA A 57 3.59 1.26 -19.73
N GLU A 58 4.78 0.76 -20.04
CA GLU A 58 5.13 0.21 -21.37
C GLU A 58 4.25 -0.99 -21.75
N THR A 59 3.84 -1.80 -20.79
CA THR A 59 2.91 -2.92 -21.01
C THR A 59 1.43 -2.50 -21.10
N GLY A 60 1.15 -1.21 -20.89
CA GLY A 60 -0.18 -0.61 -21.04
C GLY A 60 -0.96 -0.49 -19.74
N PHE A 61 -0.35 -0.65 -18.57
CA PHE A 61 -0.99 -0.33 -17.29
C PHE A 61 -1.12 1.19 -17.12
N ASN A 62 -2.23 1.61 -16.56
CA ASN A 62 -2.51 3.00 -16.20
C ASN A 62 -3.02 3.14 -14.75
N SER A 63 -2.99 2.05 -14.00
CA SER A 63 -3.42 2.03 -12.60
C SER A 63 -2.68 0.96 -11.82
N ILE A 64 -2.39 1.26 -10.55
CA ILE A 64 -1.91 0.28 -9.57
C ILE A 64 -2.75 0.37 -8.30
N ARG A 65 -2.82 -0.73 -7.56
CA ARG A 65 -3.40 -0.77 -6.22
C ARG A 65 -2.29 -0.95 -5.20
N ILE A 66 -2.12 0.03 -4.34
CA ILE A 66 -1.13 0.05 -3.26
C ILE A 66 -1.80 -0.01 -1.90
N ILE A 67 -1.16 -0.67 -0.96
CA ILE A 67 -1.69 -0.86 0.39
C ILE A 67 -0.77 -0.14 1.37
N LEU A 68 -1.35 0.78 2.14
CA LEU A 68 -0.61 1.48 3.19
C LEU A 68 -0.40 0.56 4.40
N GLU A 69 0.68 0.81 5.13
CA GLU A 69 0.97 0.07 6.36
C GLU A 69 0.79 1.00 7.57
N PHE A 70 -0.30 0.75 8.31
CA PHE A 70 -0.66 1.56 9.48
C PHE A 70 0.46 1.63 10.51
N PHE A 71 1.12 0.51 10.79
CA PHE A 71 2.22 0.47 11.75
C PHE A 71 3.35 1.47 11.40
N VAL A 72 3.72 1.57 10.12
CA VAL A 72 4.75 2.53 9.70
C VAL A 72 4.25 3.96 9.80
N TRP A 73 3.00 4.21 9.43
CA TRP A 73 2.38 5.52 9.58
C TRP A 73 2.36 5.97 11.05
N ASP A 74 1.96 5.10 11.97
CA ASP A 74 1.91 5.37 13.42
C ASP A 74 3.30 5.70 13.98
N GLN A 75 4.33 4.95 13.59
CA GLN A 75 5.69 5.10 14.11
C GLN A 75 6.51 6.23 13.44
N GLN A 76 6.17 6.61 12.22
CA GLN A 76 6.93 7.55 11.39
C GLN A 76 6.03 8.55 10.66
N HIS A 77 4.99 9.05 11.32
CA HIS A 77 3.88 9.80 10.76
C HIS A 77 4.28 10.85 9.70
N ASP A 78 5.10 11.83 10.05
CA ASP A 78 5.45 12.94 9.14
C ASP A 78 6.31 12.45 7.97
N GLY A 79 7.31 11.64 8.24
CA GLY A 79 8.15 11.04 7.20
C GLY A 79 7.37 10.07 6.31
N PHE A 80 6.38 9.35 6.86
CA PHE A 80 5.49 8.50 6.06
C PHE A 80 4.70 9.30 5.03
N MET A 81 4.13 10.43 5.42
CA MET A 81 3.34 11.27 4.51
C MET A 81 4.19 11.83 3.37
N GLU A 82 5.43 12.25 3.66
CA GLU A 82 6.37 12.70 2.63
C GLU A 82 6.72 11.58 1.65
N ARG A 83 7.05 10.38 2.16
CA ARG A 83 7.36 9.21 1.32
C ARG A 83 6.17 8.78 0.47
N PHE A 84 4.97 8.82 1.04
CA PHE A 84 3.74 8.51 0.32
C PHE A 84 3.49 9.49 -0.83
N ASP A 85 3.66 10.79 -0.60
CA ASP A 85 3.50 11.80 -1.64
C ASP A 85 4.50 11.59 -2.79
N ARG A 86 5.77 11.35 -2.47
CA ARG A 86 6.82 11.03 -3.46
C ARG A 86 6.52 9.76 -4.25
N TYR A 87 5.95 8.76 -3.61
CA TYR A 87 5.55 7.52 -4.28
C TYR A 87 4.41 7.76 -5.27
N LEU A 88 3.41 8.54 -4.89
CA LEU A 88 2.32 8.95 -5.78
C LEU A 88 2.84 9.78 -6.97
N GLU A 89 3.76 10.71 -6.71
CA GLU A 89 4.40 11.50 -7.76
C GLU A 89 5.17 10.61 -8.75
N THR A 90 5.89 9.61 -8.24
CA THR A 90 6.61 8.65 -9.08
C THR A 90 5.65 7.86 -9.98
N ALA A 91 4.55 7.33 -9.46
CA ALA A 91 3.54 6.67 -10.28
C ALA A 91 2.92 7.62 -11.32
N TRP A 92 2.63 8.85 -10.92
CA TRP A 92 2.05 9.86 -11.79
C TRP A 92 2.95 10.23 -12.98
N LYS A 93 4.27 10.29 -12.80
CA LYS A 93 5.24 10.53 -13.89
C LYS A 93 5.11 9.51 -15.02
N HIS A 94 4.70 8.29 -14.72
CA HIS A 94 4.47 7.22 -15.69
C HIS A 94 3.01 7.16 -16.20
N GLY A 95 2.16 8.13 -15.84
CA GLY A 95 0.75 8.12 -16.20
C GLY A 95 -0.08 7.04 -15.49
N ILE A 96 0.41 6.57 -14.34
CA ILE A 96 -0.22 5.52 -13.53
C ILE A 96 -0.96 6.13 -12.35
N SER A 97 -2.25 5.88 -12.26
CA SER A 97 -3.09 6.26 -11.13
C SER A 97 -2.99 5.25 -9.98
N CYS A 98 -2.99 5.73 -8.74
CA CYS A 98 -2.93 4.86 -7.56
C CYS A 98 -4.31 4.68 -6.93
N MET A 99 -4.75 3.43 -6.82
CA MET A 99 -5.85 3.04 -5.94
C MET A 99 -5.26 2.74 -4.57
N VAL A 100 -5.50 3.63 -3.61
CA VAL A 100 -4.92 3.54 -2.27
C VAL A 100 -5.83 2.76 -1.34
N VAL A 101 -5.31 1.70 -0.73
CA VAL A 101 -5.97 0.92 0.32
C VAL A 101 -5.50 1.43 1.67
N LEU A 102 -6.38 2.14 2.36
CA LEU A 102 -6.10 2.71 3.68
C LEU A 102 -6.11 1.65 4.77
N GLY A 103 -7.06 0.71 4.70
CA GLY A 103 -7.22 -0.38 5.65
C GLY A 103 -7.19 -1.73 4.96
N ASN A 104 -6.43 -2.67 5.51
CA ASN A 104 -6.36 -4.03 5.02
C ASN A 104 -6.38 -5.02 6.18
N ASP A 105 -7.44 -5.82 6.24
CA ASP A 105 -7.66 -6.81 7.31
C ASP A 105 -7.16 -8.23 6.94
N CYS A 106 -6.55 -8.39 5.77
CA CYS A 106 -5.90 -9.64 5.36
C CYS A 106 -4.52 -9.83 6.00
N MET A 107 -4.44 -9.65 7.31
CA MET A 107 -3.20 -9.69 8.07
C MET A 107 -3.09 -10.94 8.95
N GLN A 108 -2.10 -10.97 9.82
CA GLN A 108 -1.91 -12.08 10.75
C GLN A 108 -2.97 -12.07 11.85
N PRO A 109 -3.38 -13.22 12.37
CA PRO A 109 -4.14 -13.29 13.62
C PRO A 109 -3.34 -12.67 14.76
N LYS A 110 -4.07 -12.08 15.70
CA LYS A 110 -3.51 -11.43 16.87
C LYS A 110 -2.57 -12.34 17.66
N GLU A 111 -2.91 -13.61 17.81
CA GLU A 111 -2.16 -14.58 18.61
C GLU A 111 -0.80 -14.96 18.01
N TYR A 112 -0.60 -14.69 16.73
CA TYR A 112 0.64 -15.03 16.00
C TYR A 112 1.43 -13.80 15.58
N THR A 113 0.96 -12.61 15.94
CA THR A 113 1.72 -11.39 15.67
C THR A 113 2.94 -11.34 16.59
N LYS A 114 4.10 -11.64 16.03
CA LYS A 114 5.29 -11.00 16.58
C LYS A 114 5.07 -9.49 16.50
N PRO A 115 5.49 -8.72 17.51
CA PRO A 115 5.47 -7.29 17.40
C PRO A 115 6.06 -6.87 16.06
N MET A 116 5.35 -6.03 15.32
CA MET A 116 5.89 -5.43 14.12
C MET A 116 7.07 -4.54 14.52
N THR A 117 8.13 -4.58 13.76
CA THR A 117 9.34 -3.78 14.01
C THR A 117 9.75 -3.08 12.73
N LEU A 118 10.23 -1.86 12.86
CA LEU A 118 10.96 -1.18 11.79
C LEU A 118 12.35 -1.82 11.64
N GLY A 119 13.04 -1.50 10.55
CA GLY A 119 14.36 -2.05 10.24
C GLY A 119 14.28 -3.23 9.27
N PRO A 120 15.33 -4.05 9.18
CA PRO A 120 15.43 -5.12 8.19
C PRO A 120 14.26 -6.10 8.27
N GLN A 121 13.57 -6.27 7.15
CA GLN A 121 12.45 -7.20 7.02
C GLN A 121 12.89 -8.50 6.35
N HIS A 122 12.12 -9.56 6.57
CA HIS A 122 12.37 -10.86 5.95
C HIS A 122 11.13 -11.33 5.19
N TYR A 123 11.35 -11.79 3.96
CA TYR A 123 10.30 -12.34 3.14
C TYR A 123 9.80 -13.68 3.69
N ASP A 124 8.50 -13.85 3.78
CA ASP A 124 7.86 -15.12 4.14
C ASP A 124 7.00 -15.64 2.98
N TRP A 125 7.46 -16.68 2.32
CA TRP A 125 6.77 -17.33 1.20
C TRP A 125 5.39 -17.91 1.58
N GLY A 126 5.19 -18.19 2.84
CA GLY A 126 3.95 -18.78 3.35
C GLY A 126 2.79 -17.80 3.44
N TYR A 127 3.05 -16.50 3.20
CA TYR A 127 2.06 -15.47 3.43
C TYR A 127 2.06 -14.35 2.39
N HIS A 128 0.87 -13.93 2.02
CA HIS A 128 0.58 -12.78 1.19
C HIS A 128 1.13 -11.49 1.81
N GLY A 129 2.06 -10.84 1.13
CA GLY A 129 2.76 -9.66 1.62
C GLY A 129 3.93 -9.96 2.57
N GLY A 130 4.53 -11.14 2.47
CA GLY A 130 5.78 -11.49 3.15
C GLY A 130 5.66 -11.81 4.64
N ARG A 131 4.46 -12.15 5.11
CA ARG A 131 4.21 -12.54 6.52
C ARG A 131 3.68 -13.96 6.61
N LYS A 132 3.97 -14.64 7.72
CA LYS A 132 3.53 -16.01 7.93
C LYS A 132 2.01 -16.12 7.92
N LYS A 133 1.49 -17.02 7.07
CA LYS A 133 0.06 -17.31 6.97
C LYS A 133 -0.43 -17.94 8.27
N SER A 134 -1.53 -17.40 8.78
CA SER A 134 -2.24 -18.01 9.88
C SER A 134 -3.39 -18.90 9.44
N GLN A 135 -3.67 -19.91 10.25
CA GLN A 135 -4.81 -20.80 10.07
C GLN A 135 -6.08 -20.33 10.81
N HIS A 136 -6.01 -19.23 11.56
CA HIS A 136 -7.11 -18.74 12.39
C HIS A 136 -7.87 -17.58 11.74
N SER A 137 -9.14 -17.44 12.11
CA SER A 137 -10.06 -16.47 11.53
C SER A 137 -9.98 -15.06 12.12
N GLN A 138 -9.24 -14.86 13.20
CA GLN A 138 -9.06 -13.54 13.82
C GLN A 138 -7.79 -12.88 13.32
N PHE A 139 -7.93 -11.72 12.72
CA PHE A 139 -6.83 -10.99 12.09
C PHE A 139 -6.60 -9.65 12.80
N ALA A 140 -5.34 -9.37 13.12
CA ALA A 140 -4.92 -8.04 13.53
C ALA A 140 -4.70 -7.18 12.27
N GLY A 141 -5.77 -6.58 11.79
CA GLY A 141 -5.75 -5.62 10.69
C GLY A 141 -6.08 -4.22 11.19
N MET A 142 -6.18 -3.26 10.27
CA MET A 142 -6.55 -1.90 10.63
C MET A 142 -7.95 -1.83 11.28
N GLY A 143 -8.89 -2.64 10.82
CA GLY A 143 -10.22 -2.72 11.43
C GLY A 143 -10.15 -3.12 12.90
N TYR A 144 -9.24 -4.01 13.24
CA TYR A 144 -8.96 -4.41 14.62
C TYR A 144 -8.43 -3.23 15.45
N HIS A 145 -7.41 -2.51 14.97
CA HIS A 145 -6.87 -1.35 15.67
C HIS A 145 -7.91 -0.24 15.86
N LEU A 146 -8.76 0.00 14.88
CA LEU A 146 -9.83 1.00 14.97
C LEU A 146 -10.97 0.61 15.92
N LEU A 147 -11.22 -0.69 16.10
CA LEU A 147 -12.34 -1.18 16.92
C LEU A 147 -11.93 -1.47 18.37
N ASP A 148 -10.74 -2.01 18.58
CA ASP A 148 -10.27 -2.45 19.90
C ASP A 148 -9.32 -1.42 20.57
N GLU A 149 -8.67 -0.57 19.79
CA GLU A 149 -7.75 0.47 20.25
C GLU A 149 -8.10 1.83 19.60
N PRO A 150 -9.22 2.46 19.99
CA PRO A 150 -9.77 3.62 19.30
C PRO A 150 -9.06 4.95 19.56
N GLU A 151 -7.91 4.99 20.24
CA GLU A 151 -7.16 6.22 20.53
C GLU A 151 -6.24 6.66 19.40
#